data_dc5b1a041b2a1b8e1757d60f165ea01b
#
_entry.id   dc5b1a041b2a1b8e1757d60f165ea01b
#
_cell.length_a   1.000
_cell.length_b   1.000
_cell.length_c   1.000
_cell.angle_alpha   90.00
_cell.angle_beta   90.00
_cell.angle_gamma   90.00
#
_symmetry.space_group_name_H-M   'P 1'
#
loop_
_entity.id
_entity.type
_entity.pdbx_description
1 polymer ?
#
loop_
_entity_poly.entity_id
_entity_poly.type
_entity_poly.pdbx_seq_one_letter_code
_entity_poly.pdbx_strand_id
1 'polypeptide(L)'
;PCVIEAEEKAYAFDMLYVFVGQDFENQNELCGELSFTIAGHEYVTDKTCMILVPKNTPHGPIRVNRVDQPFFTYCGGASKERVPESRDRWVMPEGEFRFEKYVLHGNGEDNNEAEQEVLRLHGSDNKIIGDFGGVFYGKFRWFRVTTPKDFIFAAESHSHGQPELLNFYSTDPDDPYNLGATISMEMMGERYEFDQTTTVFAPANQPHCPLKIMSVERPFMFFTLMPDCKVYSLDK
;
A
#
# COMPACT_ATOMS: atom_id res chain seq x y z
N PRO A 1 -14.49 16.34 6.97
CA PRO A 1 -13.05 16.59 7.09
C PRO A 1 -12.49 15.95 8.37
N CYS A 2 -11.34 15.31 8.27
CA CYS A 2 -10.60 14.79 9.40
C CYS A 2 -9.10 15.04 9.23
N VAL A 3 -8.35 14.86 10.31
CA VAL A 3 -6.90 15.07 10.33
C VAL A 3 -6.24 13.72 10.60
N ILE A 4 -5.36 13.29 9.71
CA ILE A 4 -4.56 12.07 9.86
C ILE A 4 -3.30 12.40 10.67
N GLU A 5 -2.58 13.45 10.25
CA GLU A 5 -1.45 14.02 10.97
C GLU A 5 -1.73 15.50 11.23
N ALA A 6 -1.76 15.89 12.49
CA ALA A 6 -2.13 17.27 12.87
C ALA A 6 -0.95 18.26 12.78
N GLU A 7 0.25 17.77 13.00
CA GLU A 7 1.47 18.57 13.14
C GLU A 7 2.55 18.09 12.17
N GLU A 8 3.50 18.97 11.89
CA GLU A 8 4.69 18.59 11.15
C GLU A 8 5.56 17.66 11.99
N LYS A 9 6.00 16.56 11.38
CA LYS A 9 6.88 15.54 11.96
C LYS A 9 7.96 15.13 10.98
N ALA A 10 9.02 14.55 11.50
CA ALA A 10 10.04 13.87 10.71
C ALA A 10 10.44 12.58 11.43
N TYR A 11 10.43 11.47 10.71
CA TYR A 11 10.80 10.16 11.26
C TYR A 11 12.21 9.76 10.83
N ALA A 12 12.89 8.97 11.65
CA ALA A 12 14.22 8.44 11.35
C ALA A 12 14.20 7.29 10.32
N PHE A 13 13.05 7.02 9.71
CA PHE A 13 12.82 5.98 8.70
C PHE A 13 11.86 6.49 7.62
N ASP A 14 11.84 5.81 6.48
CA ASP A 14 10.97 6.16 5.37
C ASP A 14 9.52 5.86 5.71
N MET A 15 8.61 6.77 5.36
CA MET A 15 7.16 6.63 5.55
C MET A 15 6.45 6.44 4.22
N LEU A 16 5.44 5.58 4.23
CA LEU A 16 4.53 5.34 3.13
C LEU A 16 3.11 5.70 3.59
N TYR A 17 2.46 6.59 2.86
CA TYR A 17 1.04 6.88 2.98
C TYR A 17 0.38 6.49 1.68
N VAL A 18 -0.74 5.79 1.75
CA VAL A 18 -1.50 5.32 0.60
C VAL A 18 -2.95 5.73 0.75
N PHE A 19 -3.52 6.27 -0.31
CA PHE A 19 -4.91 6.69 -0.40
C PHE A 19 -5.51 6.15 -1.69
N VAL A 20 -6.50 5.27 -1.57
CA VAL A 20 -7.11 4.58 -2.71
C VAL A 20 -8.61 4.75 -2.69
N GLY A 21 -9.14 5.35 -3.75
CA GLY A 21 -10.58 5.49 -3.94
C GLY A 21 -11.27 4.15 -4.22
N GLN A 22 -12.55 4.08 -3.94
CA GLN A 22 -13.39 2.89 -4.16
C GLN A 22 -14.29 3.01 -5.39
N ASP A 23 -13.98 3.92 -6.31
CA ASP A 23 -14.64 3.95 -7.62
C ASP A 23 -14.00 2.88 -8.53
N PHE A 24 -14.66 1.73 -8.65
CA PHE A 24 -14.18 0.60 -9.44
C PHE A 24 -14.28 0.84 -10.96
N GLU A 25 -14.98 1.87 -11.39
CA GLU A 25 -15.05 2.30 -12.78
C GLU A 25 -13.94 3.30 -13.11
N ASN A 26 -13.50 4.07 -12.11
CA ASN A 26 -12.48 5.09 -12.27
C ASN A 26 -11.45 5.04 -11.13
N GLN A 27 -10.55 4.09 -11.21
CA GLN A 27 -9.55 3.77 -10.18
C GLN A 27 -8.61 4.91 -9.81
N ASN A 28 -8.50 5.94 -10.66
CA ASN A 28 -7.64 7.09 -10.39
C ASN A 28 -8.30 8.13 -9.48
N GLU A 29 -9.62 8.08 -9.34
CA GLU A 29 -10.36 9.01 -8.48
C GLU A 29 -10.29 8.55 -7.01
N LEU A 30 -9.96 9.48 -6.11
CA LEU A 30 -9.97 9.20 -4.68
C LEU A 30 -11.39 9.13 -4.12
N CYS A 31 -12.35 9.77 -4.77
CA CYS A 31 -13.69 10.04 -4.27
C CYS A 31 -13.67 10.93 -3.02
N GLY A 32 -12.75 11.86 -2.97
CA GLY A 32 -12.52 12.80 -1.90
C GLY A 32 -11.43 13.79 -2.23
N GLU A 33 -10.98 14.54 -1.26
CA GLU A 33 -9.87 15.49 -1.42
C GLU A 33 -8.96 15.43 -0.21
N LEU A 34 -7.66 15.37 -0.45
CA LEU A 34 -6.60 15.42 0.53
C LEU A 34 -5.77 16.69 0.39
N SER A 35 -5.27 17.18 1.51
CA SER A 35 -4.10 18.07 1.52
C SER A 35 -3.02 17.50 2.41
N PHE A 36 -1.77 17.64 2.00
CA PHE A 36 -0.61 17.26 2.79
C PHE A 36 0.57 18.17 2.51
N THR A 37 1.42 18.32 3.50
CA THR A 37 2.62 19.15 3.41
C THR A 37 3.85 18.26 3.48
N ILE A 38 4.80 18.49 2.56
CA ILE A 38 6.13 17.85 2.57
C ILE A 38 7.15 18.97 2.45
N ALA A 39 8.13 18.98 3.35
CA ALA A 39 9.22 19.97 3.32
C ALA A 39 8.73 21.43 3.25
N GLY A 40 7.62 21.72 3.92
CA GLY A 40 7.01 23.06 3.95
C GLY A 40 6.17 23.42 2.71
N HIS A 41 6.02 22.49 1.74
CA HIS A 41 5.19 22.69 0.56
C HIS A 41 3.87 21.92 0.69
N GLU A 42 2.74 22.62 0.51
CA GLU A 42 1.41 22.00 0.52
C GLU A 42 1.04 21.48 -0.86
N TYR A 43 0.48 20.27 -0.87
CA TYR A 43 -0.09 19.61 -2.04
C TYR A 43 -1.54 19.23 -1.78
N VAL A 44 -2.39 19.45 -2.75
CA VAL A 44 -3.82 19.08 -2.70
C VAL A 44 -4.12 18.15 -3.87
N THR A 45 -4.83 17.06 -3.60
CA THR A 45 -5.19 16.08 -4.61
C THR A 45 -6.55 15.46 -4.35
N ASP A 46 -7.27 15.15 -5.43
CA ASP A 46 -8.49 14.35 -5.45
C ASP A 46 -8.25 12.96 -6.09
N LYS A 47 -6.99 12.61 -6.32
CA LYS A 47 -6.61 11.37 -6.99
C LYS A 47 -6.12 10.31 -6.02
N THR A 48 -6.37 9.06 -6.36
CA THR A 48 -5.69 7.90 -5.76
C THR A 48 -4.19 8.13 -5.85
N CYS A 49 -3.51 8.02 -4.71
CA CYS A 49 -2.08 8.30 -4.65
C CYS A 49 -1.36 7.54 -3.54
N MET A 50 -0.06 7.47 -3.71
CA MET A 50 0.90 6.98 -2.75
C MET A 50 1.93 8.08 -2.49
N ILE A 51 2.18 8.37 -1.22
CA ILE A 51 3.12 9.40 -0.79
C ILE A 51 4.28 8.71 -0.10
N LEU A 52 5.47 8.89 -0.67
CA LEU A 52 6.72 8.35 -0.15
C LEU A 52 7.48 9.48 0.52
N VAL A 53 7.65 9.40 1.81
CA VAL A 53 8.38 10.41 2.58
C VAL A 53 9.70 9.83 3.07
N PRO A 54 10.84 10.29 2.56
CA PRO A 54 12.14 9.84 3.02
C PRO A 54 12.35 10.13 4.51
N LYS A 55 13.16 9.29 5.15
CA LYS A 55 13.59 9.54 6.52
C LYS A 55 14.09 10.97 6.69
N ASN A 56 13.86 11.54 7.86
CA ASN A 56 14.26 12.88 8.26
C ASN A 56 13.60 14.01 7.44
N THR A 57 12.65 13.73 6.54
CA THR A 57 11.93 14.75 5.79
C THR A 57 10.74 15.25 6.60
N PRO A 58 10.66 16.55 6.92
CA PRO A 58 9.49 17.13 7.56
C PRO A 58 8.26 16.96 6.70
N HIS A 59 7.18 16.49 7.30
CA HIS A 59 5.89 16.30 6.63
C HIS A 59 4.73 16.40 7.61
N GLY A 60 3.55 16.62 7.06
CA GLY A 60 2.35 17.00 7.82
C GLY A 60 2.22 18.53 7.88
N PRO A 61 1.00 19.00 8.17
CA PRO A 61 -0.19 18.20 8.43
C PRO A 61 -0.69 17.41 7.20
N ILE A 62 -1.44 16.32 7.47
CA ILE A 62 -2.16 15.54 6.46
C ILE A 62 -3.64 15.60 6.81
N ARG A 63 -4.46 16.12 5.91
CA ARG A 63 -5.89 16.35 6.12
C ARG A 63 -6.73 15.74 5.02
N VAL A 64 -7.87 15.20 5.43
CA VAL A 64 -8.96 14.85 4.53
C VAL A 64 -9.92 16.02 4.49
N ASN A 65 -9.92 16.77 3.40
CA ASN A 65 -10.73 17.98 3.24
C ASN A 65 -12.18 17.64 2.89
N ARG A 66 -12.38 16.59 2.06
CA ARG A 66 -13.68 16.12 1.60
C ARG A 66 -13.69 14.60 1.44
N VAL A 67 -14.83 13.99 1.72
CA VAL A 67 -15.12 12.57 1.45
C VAL A 67 -16.44 12.52 0.71
N ASP A 68 -16.42 12.11 -0.55
CA ASP A 68 -17.61 11.94 -1.40
C ASP A 68 -18.10 10.48 -1.32
N GLN A 69 -17.14 9.53 -1.23
CA GLN A 69 -17.36 8.11 -0.93
C GLN A 69 -16.23 7.62 0.00
N PRO A 70 -16.43 6.54 0.75
CA PRO A 70 -15.34 5.93 1.52
C PRO A 70 -14.14 5.63 0.63
N PHE A 71 -12.94 5.83 1.15
CA PHE A 71 -11.70 5.44 0.49
C PHE A 71 -10.78 4.74 1.50
N PHE A 72 -9.94 3.88 0.97
CA PHE A 72 -8.95 3.16 1.75
C PHE A 72 -7.74 4.05 2.05
N THR A 73 -7.22 3.96 3.27
CA THR A 73 -5.95 4.58 3.63
C THR A 73 -5.05 3.59 4.37
N TYR A 74 -3.77 3.64 4.05
CA TYR A 74 -2.73 2.92 4.75
C TYR A 74 -1.60 3.89 5.10
N CYS A 75 -1.03 3.72 6.29
CA CYS A 75 0.13 4.46 6.74
C CYS A 75 1.10 3.48 7.40
N GLY A 76 2.34 3.47 6.97
CA GLY A 76 3.36 2.59 7.52
C GLY A 76 4.77 3.06 7.28
N GLY A 77 5.66 2.62 8.16
CA GLY A 77 7.10 2.85 8.05
C GLY A 77 7.87 1.64 8.54
N ALA A 78 9.01 1.36 7.92
CA ALA A 78 9.89 0.27 8.34
C ALA A 78 10.93 0.78 9.32
N SER A 79 10.80 0.39 10.58
CA SER A 79 11.81 0.64 11.62
C SER A 79 11.93 -0.56 12.53
N LYS A 80 13.17 -0.87 12.93
CA LYS A 80 13.46 -1.85 14.00
C LYS A 80 13.26 -1.26 15.40
N GLU A 81 13.15 0.04 15.48
CA GLU A 81 12.96 0.79 16.71
C GLU A 81 11.54 1.30 16.81
N ARG A 82 11.01 1.38 18.02
CA ARG A 82 9.65 1.85 18.25
C ARG A 82 9.58 3.35 17.99
N VAL A 83 9.17 3.74 16.78
CA VAL A 83 8.84 5.10 16.34
C VAL A 83 9.72 6.20 16.96
N PRO A 84 10.99 6.31 16.60
CA PRO A 84 11.76 7.47 16.99
C PRO A 84 11.43 8.64 16.07
N GLU A 85 11.04 9.77 16.64
CA GLU A 85 11.07 11.02 15.90
C GLU A 85 12.52 11.32 15.51
N SER A 86 12.73 11.77 14.28
CA SER A 86 14.06 12.21 13.89
C SER A 86 14.44 13.48 14.65
N ARG A 87 15.66 13.48 15.17
CA ARG A 87 16.30 14.67 15.75
C ARG A 87 17.24 15.35 14.78
N ASP A 88 17.48 14.74 13.64
CA ASP A 88 18.37 15.28 12.63
C ASP A 88 17.65 16.41 11.88
N ARG A 89 18.38 17.49 11.69
CA ARG A 89 17.86 18.61 10.92
C ARG A 89 17.84 18.21 9.45
N TRP A 90 16.63 18.14 8.88
CA TRP A 90 16.48 17.96 7.45
C TRP A 90 17.02 19.17 6.69
N VAL A 91 17.78 18.92 5.64
CA VAL A 91 18.28 19.95 4.72
C VAL A 91 17.65 19.66 3.38
N MET A 92 16.96 20.65 2.82
CA MET A 92 16.38 20.54 1.49
C MET A 92 17.50 20.22 0.49
N PRO A 93 17.36 19.18 -0.34
CA PRO A 93 18.30 18.93 -1.43
C PRO A 93 18.41 20.16 -2.34
N GLU A 94 19.60 20.43 -2.87
CA GLU A 94 19.77 21.49 -3.85
C GLU A 94 18.87 21.25 -5.06
N GLY A 95 18.12 22.28 -5.47
CA GLY A 95 17.24 22.27 -6.63
C GLY A 95 15.82 22.71 -6.32
N GLU A 96 15.00 22.72 -7.36
CA GLU A 96 13.58 23.02 -7.25
C GLU A 96 12.83 21.89 -6.58
N PHE A 97 11.95 22.21 -5.61
CA PHE A 97 11.08 21.24 -4.98
C PHE A 97 10.05 20.71 -6.01
N ARG A 98 9.91 19.37 -6.07
CA ARG A 98 8.96 18.70 -6.96
C ARG A 98 8.22 17.60 -6.24
N PHE A 99 6.90 17.70 -6.19
CA PHE A 99 6.05 16.67 -5.60
C PHE A 99 6.17 15.32 -6.30
N GLU A 100 6.48 15.28 -7.59
CA GLU A 100 6.65 14.06 -8.38
C GLU A 100 7.75 13.14 -7.84
N LYS A 101 8.62 13.65 -6.96
CA LYS A 101 9.60 12.83 -6.24
C LYS A 101 9.00 12.09 -5.05
N TYR A 102 7.84 12.51 -4.57
CA TYR A 102 7.24 12.02 -3.34
C TYR A 102 5.87 11.39 -3.57
N VAL A 103 5.21 11.72 -4.66
CA VAL A 103 3.82 11.35 -4.93
C VAL A 103 3.73 10.52 -6.18
N LEU A 104 3.13 9.33 -6.06
CA LEU A 104 2.77 8.44 -7.16
C LEU A 104 1.25 8.43 -7.30
N HIS A 105 0.77 8.66 -8.50
CA HIS A 105 -0.64 8.49 -8.85
C HIS A 105 -0.83 7.23 -9.68
N GLY A 106 -2.03 6.66 -9.67
CA GLY A 106 -2.51 5.50 -10.38
C GLY A 106 -1.60 4.98 -11.49
N ASN A 107 -0.67 4.10 -11.11
CA ASN A 107 0.37 3.56 -12.00
C ASN A 107 0.26 2.04 -12.17
N GLY A 108 -0.90 1.48 -11.83
CA GLY A 108 -1.17 0.07 -12.01
C GLY A 108 -1.32 -0.31 -13.49
N GLU A 109 -0.77 -1.44 -13.88
CA GLU A 109 -0.75 -1.91 -15.27
C GLU A 109 -1.64 -3.13 -15.50
N ASP A 110 -1.83 -3.96 -14.47
CA ASP A 110 -2.55 -5.23 -14.59
C ASP A 110 -4.04 -5.02 -14.31
N ASN A 111 -4.82 -4.94 -15.37
CA ASN A 111 -6.28 -4.90 -15.31
C ASN A 111 -6.89 -6.05 -16.11
N ASN A 112 -7.66 -6.91 -15.45
CA ASN A 112 -8.38 -8.02 -16.05
C ASN A 112 -9.73 -8.24 -15.37
N GLU A 113 -10.45 -9.30 -15.71
CA GLU A 113 -11.77 -9.59 -15.14
C GLU A 113 -11.74 -9.91 -13.64
N ALA A 114 -10.63 -10.47 -13.14
CA ALA A 114 -10.48 -10.88 -11.76
C ALA A 114 -9.99 -9.77 -10.84
N GLU A 115 -9.01 -9.00 -11.30
CA GLU A 115 -8.31 -8.01 -10.48
C GLU A 115 -8.09 -6.70 -11.21
N GLN A 116 -7.93 -5.63 -10.44
CA GLN A 116 -7.60 -4.30 -10.92
C GLN A 116 -6.44 -3.75 -10.08
N GLU A 117 -5.26 -3.67 -10.70
CA GLU A 117 -4.11 -3.04 -10.06
C GLU A 117 -4.27 -1.51 -10.09
N VAL A 118 -4.17 -0.89 -8.92
CA VAL A 118 -4.42 0.55 -8.74
C VAL A 118 -3.13 1.31 -8.58
N LEU A 119 -2.25 0.82 -7.70
CA LEU A 119 -0.97 1.43 -7.38
C LEU A 119 0.10 0.35 -7.33
N ARG A 120 1.25 0.67 -7.90
CA ARG A 120 2.45 -0.17 -7.84
C ARG A 120 3.63 0.64 -7.34
N LEU A 121 4.32 0.08 -6.35
CA LEU A 121 5.61 0.54 -5.89
C LEU A 121 6.62 -0.58 -6.15
N HIS A 122 7.49 -0.40 -7.13
CA HIS A 122 8.50 -1.39 -7.50
C HIS A 122 9.87 -0.73 -7.59
N GLY A 123 10.83 -1.26 -6.84
CA GLY A 123 12.14 -0.62 -6.68
C GLY A 123 12.97 -0.47 -7.96
N SER A 124 12.72 -1.30 -8.99
CA SER A 124 13.44 -1.27 -10.26
C SER A 124 12.84 -0.30 -11.29
N ASP A 125 11.55 0.03 -11.18
CA ASP A 125 10.80 0.66 -12.28
C ASP A 125 10.64 2.17 -12.07
N ASN A 126 10.96 2.67 -10.89
CA ASN A 126 10.68 4.05 -10.56
C ASN A 126 11.97 4.83 -10.27
N LYS A 127 12.34 5.74 -11.17
CA LYS A 127 13.45 6.67 -10.97
C LYS A 127 13.31 7.56 -9.74
N ILE A 128 12.07 7.69 -9.25
CA ILE A 128 11.72 8.44 -8.05
C ILE A 128 12.22 7.73 -6.79
N ILE A 129 12.24 6.39 -6.82
CA ILE A 129 12.57 5.54 -5.68
C ILE A 129 14.07 5.36 -5.49
N GLY A 130 14.87 5.67 -6.50
CA GLY A 130 16.33 5.49 -6.46
C GLY A 130 17.06 6.24 -5.32
N ASP A 131 16.44 7.29 -4.79
CA ASP A 131 16.97 8.08 -3.66
C ASP A 131 16.45 7.56 -2.30
N PHE A 132 15.50 6.64 -2.28
CA PHE A 132 14.99 6.02 -1.05
C PHE A 132 15.85 4.82 -0.70
N GLY A 133 16.56 4.90 0.40
CA GLY A 133 17.51 3.87 0.85
C GLY A 133 16.88 2.56 1.32
N GLY A 134 15.59 2.54 1.60
CA GLY A 134 14.84 1.39 2.09
C GLY A 134 13.49 1.31 1.38
N VAL A 135 13.47 0.81 0.16
CA VAL A 135 12.29 0.86 -0.68
C VAL A 135 11.29 -0.22 -0.30
N PHE A 136 10.04 0.17 -0.17
CA PHE A 136 8.92 -0.74 -0.11
C PHE A 136 8.64 -1.32 -1.51
N TYR A 137 8.52 -2.63 -1.61
CA TYR A 137 7.78 -3.22 -2.70
C TYR A 137 6.32 -3.28 -2.27
N GLY A 138 5.42 -2.79 -3.10
CA GLY A 138 3.99 -2.81 -2.80
C GLY A 138 3.15 -2.83 -4.07
N LYS A 139 2.12 -3.66 -4.05
CA LYS A 139 1.08 -3.69 -5.08
C LYS A 139 -0.26 -3.63 -4.40
N PHE A 140 -1.09 -2.68 -4.80
CA PHE A 140 -2.45 -2.46 -4.32
C PHE A 140 -3.44 -2.81 -5.42
N ARG A 141 -4.39 -3.70 -5.13
CA ARG A 141 -5.36 -4.26 -6.07
C ARG A 141 -6.74 -4.36 -5.48
N TRP A 142 -7.73 -4.12 -6.33
CA TRP A 142 -9.09 -4.54 -6.08
C TRP A 142 -9.34 -5.92 -6.68
N PHE A 143 -9.84 -6.85 -5.87
CA PHE A 143 -10.53 -8.03 -6.36
C PHE A 143 -12.01 -7.71 -6.44
N ARG A 144 -12.63 -8.00 -7.57
CA ARG A 144 -14.01 -7.62 -7.91
C ARG A 144 -14.95 -8.82 -7.80
N VAL A 145 -16.25 -8.55 -7.73
CA VAL A 145 -17.28 -9.61 -7.77
C VAL A 145 -17.26 -10.43 -9.06
N THR A 146 -16.61 -9.93 -10.11
CA THR A 146 -16.38 -10.64 -11.38
C THR A 146 -15.19 -11.62 -11.31
N THR A 147 -14.41 -11.62 -10.23
CA THR A 147 -13.33 -12.59 -10.02
C THR A 147 -13.89 -14.00 -10.13
N PRO A 148 -13.37 -14.86 -11.01
CA PRO A 148 -13.84 -16.22 -11.14
C PRO A 148 -13.76 -16.98 -9.82
N LYS A 149 -14.76 -17.83 -9.55
CA LYS A 149 -14.69 -18.72 -8.40
C LYS A 149 -13.44 -19.61 -8.49
N ASP A 150 -12.79 -19.82 -7.35
CA ASP A 150 -11.56 -20.60 -7.27
C ASP A 150 -10.39 -20.04 -8.09
N PHE A 151 -10.34 -18.70 -8.24
CA PHE A 151 -9.27 -18.03 -8.96
C PHE A 151 -7.92 -18.22 -8.26
N ILE A 152 -6.95 -18.77 -8.99
CA ILE A 152 -5.59 -18.95 -8.48
C ILE A 152 -4.80 -17.67 -8.75
N PHE A 153 -4.54 -16.90 -7.70
CA PHE A 153 -3.78 -15.66 -7.80
C PHE A 153 -2.26 -15.91 -7.84
N ALA A 154 -1.78 -16.78 -6.95
CA ALA A 154 -0.39 -17.24 -6.95
C ALA A 154 -0.36 -18.76 -6.86
N ALA A 155 0.08 -19.43 -7.93
CA ALA A 155 -0.05 -20.88 -8.08
C ALA A 155 1.05 -21.66 -7.35
N GLU A 156 2.25 -21.09 -7.23
CA GLU A 156 3.42 -21.79 -6.73
C GLU A 156 3.79 -21.33 -5.31
N SER A 157 4.17 -22.29 -4.48
CA SER A 157 4.84 -21.99 -3.22
C SER A 157 6.20 -21.39 -3.51
N HIS A 158 6.52 -20.28 -2.84
CA HIS A 158 7.79 -19.57 -2.99
C HIS A 158 8.22 -18.93 -1.67
N SER A 159 9.46 -18.49 -1.63
CA SER A 159 10.01 -17.69 -0.55
C SER A 159 10.87 -16.57 -1.11
N HIS A 160 11.23 -15.61 -0.29
CA HIS A 160 12.16 -14.53 -0.63
C HIS A 160 12.90 -14.04 0.62
N GLY A 161 14.02 -13.37 0.40
CA GLY A 161 14.94 -12.95 1.47
C GLY A 161 14.41 -11.83 2.38
N GLN A 162 13.28 -11.18 2.02
CA GLN A 162 12.62 -10.15 2.82
C GLN A 162 11.31 -10.69 3.41
N PRO A 163 10.88 -10.18 4.58
CA PRO A 163 9.54 -10.46 5.07
C PRO A 163 8.49 -9.79 4.19
N GLU A 164 7.31 -10.39 4.10
CA GLU A 164 6.17 -9.86 3.37
C GLU A 164 4.94 -9.76 4.27
N LEU A 165 4.18 -8.69 4.06
CA LEU A 165 2.83 -8.52 4.57
C LEU A 165 1.86 -8.69 3.42
N LEU A 166 0.96 -9.68 3.54
CA LEU A 166 -0.15 -9.87 2.61
C LEU A 166 -1.42 -9.42 3.34
N ASN A 167 -2.06 -8.41 2.78
CA ASN A 167 -3.14 -7.70 3.45
C ASN A 167 -4.43 -7.83 2.65
N PHE A 168 -5.50 -8.24 3.33
CA PHE A 168 -6.84 -8.46 2.78
C PHE A 168 -7.81 -7.60 3.59
N TYR A 169 -8.38 -6.56 2.96
CA TYR A 169 -9.20 -5.57 3.67
C TYR A 169 -10.56 -5.39 3.02
N SER A 170 -11.58 -5.36 3.88
CA SER A 170 -12.95 -5.06 3.51
C SER A 170 -13.08 -3.67 2.90
N THR A 171 -14.01 -3.51 1.97
CA THR A 171 -14.46 -2.22 1.42
C THR A 171 -15.71 -1.69 2.09
N ASP A 172 -16.29 -2.43 3.04
CA ASP A 172 -17.48 -2.04 3.75
C ASP A 172 -17.13 -1.29 5.04
N PRO A 173 -17.36 0.03 5.11
CA PRO A 173 -17.07 0.80 6.31
C PRO A 173 -17.99 0.45 7.50
N ASP A 174 -19.16 -0.12 7.23
CA ASP A 174 -20.13 -0.50 8.26
C ASP A 174 -19.85 -1.91 8.82
N ASP A 175 -19.15 -2.76 8.04
CA ASP A 175 -18.69 -4.09 8.47
C ASP A 175 -17.23 -4.33 8.06
N PRO A 176 -16.27 -3.65 8.68
CA PRO A 176 -14.85 -3.69 8.27
C PRO A 176 -14.18 -5.02 8.58
N TYR A 177 -14.79 -5.90 9.36
CA TYR A 177 -14.23 -7.22 9.69
C TYR A 177 -14.59 -8.29 8.66
N ASN A 178 -15.73 -8.19 8.02
CA ASN A 178 -16.18 -9.12 6.99
C ASN A 178 -15.55 -8.74 5.65
N LEU A 179 -14.66 -9.58 5.15
CA LEU A 179 -13.94 -9.33 3.91
C LEU A 179 -14.86 -9.25 2.68
N GLY A 180 -16.00 -9.95 2.72
CA GLY A 180 -16.87 -10.13 1.56
C GLY A 180 -16.27 -11.06 0.51
N ALA A 181 -15.34 -11.92 0.91
CA ALA A 181 -14.66 -12.90 0.07
C ALA A 181 -14.16 -14.05 0.93
N THR A 182 -13.94 -15.21 0.33
CA THR A 182 -13.28 -16.35 0.97
C THR A 182 -11.92 -16.59 0.31
N ILE A 183 -10.88 -16.63 1.12
CA ILE A 183 -9.49 -16.80 0.71
C ILE A 183 -8.96 -18.12 1.23
N SER A 184 -8.17 -18.83 0.41
CA SER A 184 -7.40 -19.99 0.83
C SER A 184 -5.92 -19.72 0.53
N MET A 185 -5.06 -19.90 1.53
CA MET A 185 -3.62 -19.66 1.43
C MET A 185 -2.83 -20.74 2.16
N GLU A 186 -1.70 -21.12 1.60
CA GLU A 186 -0.75 -22.01 2.29
C GLU A 186 0.42 -21.21 2.87
N MET A 187 0.79 -21.56 4.10
CA MET A 187 1.94 -21.03 4.82
C MET A 187 2.73 -22.19 5.45
N MET A 188 4.00 -22.31 5.09
CA MET A 188 4.89 -23.36 5.64
C MET A 188 4.30 -24.78 5.50
N GLY A 189 3.56 -25.03 4.41
CA GLY A 189 2.91 -26.32 4.15
C GLY A 189 1.58 -26.55 4.85
N GLU A 190 1.09 -25.60 5.61
CA GLU A 190 -0.25 -25.63 6.22
C GLU A 190 -1.21 -24.72 5.47
N ARG A 191 -2.44 -25.21 5.28
CA ARG A 191 -3.50 -24.48 4.57
C ARG A 191 -4.42 -23.76 5.53
N TYR A 192 -4.67 -22.50 5.25
CA TYR A 192 -5.58 -21.63 5.98
C TYR A 192 -6.69 -21.12 5.07
N GLU A 193 -7.91 -21.07 5.58
CA GLU A 193 -9.05 -20.46 4.93
C GLU A 193 -9.63 -19.38 5.86
N PHE A 194 -9.95 -18.22 5.29
CA PHE A 194 -10.50 -17.08 6.02
C PHE A 194 -11.40 -16.22 5.15
N ASP A 195 -12.35 -15.54 5.77
CA ASP A 195 -13.35 -14.65 5.19
C ASP A 195 -13.39 -13.28 5.90
N GLN A 196 -12.41 -13.02 6.75
CA GLN A 196 -12.31 -11.79 7.52
C GLN A 196 -11.17 -10.92 7.02
N THR A 197 -11.27 -9.60 7.27
CA THR A 197 -10.13 -8.68 7.13
C THR A 197 -8.92 -9.25 7.87
N THR A 198 -7.85 -9.52 7.15
CA THR A 198 -6.70 -10.29 7.63
C THR A 198 -5.40 -9.70 7.12
N THR A 199 -4.39 -9.66 7.98
CA THR A 199 -3.00 -9.46 7.58
C THR A 199 -2.22 -10.73 7.86
N VAL A 200 -1.59 -11.29 6.83
CA VAL A 200 -0.69 -12.44 6.94
C VAL A 200 0.74 -11.92 6.89
N PHE A 201 1.53 -12.27 7.89
CA PHE A 201 2.96 -11.99 7.93
C PHE A 201 3.74 -13.23 7.47
N ALA A 202 4.42 -13.13 6.34
CA ALA A 202 5.35 -14.15 5.85
C ALA A 202 6.78 -13.74 6.26
N PRO A 203 7.42 -14.45 7.21
CA PRO A 203 8.80 -14.18 7.56
C PRO A 203 9.75 -14.40 6.38
N ALA A 204 10.89 -13.72 6.37
CA ALA A 204 11.94 -13.94 5.37
C ALA A 204 12.32 -15.43 5.27
N ASN A 205 12.50 -15.90 4.05
CA ASN A 205 12.87 -17.29 3.70
C ASN A 205 11.85 -18.36 4.13
N GLN A 206 10.61 -17.99 4.45
CA GLN A 206 9.55 -18.95 4.76
C GLN A 206 8.66 -19.18 3.55
N PRO A 207 8.40 -20.44 3.16
CA PRO A 207 7.52 -20.78 2.06
C PRO A 207 6.09 -20.30 2.33
N HIS A 208 5.49 -19.66 1.35
CA HIS A 208 4.09 -19.25 1.34
C HIS A 208 3.51 -19.36 -0.06
N CYS A 209 2.19 -19.28 -0.20
CA CYS A 209 1.43 -19.66 -1.40
C CYS A 209 1.42 -21.19 -1.62
N PRO A 210 0.49 -21.72 -2.43
CA PRO A 210 -0.45 -20.98 -3.29
C PRO A 210 -1.47 -20.12 -2.55
N LEU A 211 -1.88 -19.05 -3.23
CA LEU A 211 -2.96 -18.15 -2.81
C LEU A 211 -4.12 -18.25 -3.79
N LYS A 212 -5.31 -18.53 -3.26
CA LYS A 212 -6.51 -18.76 -4.05
C LYS A 212 -7.67 -17.92 -3.53
N ILE A 213 -8.34 -17.23 -4.43
CA ILE A 213 -9.58 -16.52 -4.16
C ILE A 213 -10.73 -17.49 -4.43
N MET A 214 -11.36 -17.99 -3.36
CA MET A 214 -12.41 -19.01 -3.46
C MET A 214 -13.73 -18.44 -3.95
N SER A 215 -14.09 -17.25 -3.45
CA SER A 215 -15.28 -16.48 -3.86
C SER A 215 -15.10 -15.01 -3.53
N VAL A 216 -15.78 -14.14 -4.27
CA VAL A 216 -15.89 -12.71 -3.98
C VAL A 216 -17.36 -12.32 -4.06
N GLU A 217 -17.93 -11.92 -2.95
CA GLU A 217 -19.32 -11.45 -2.81
C GLU A 217 -19.37 -9.92 -2.83
N ARG A 218 -18.30 -9.28 -2.36
CA ARG A 218 -18.09 -7.84 -2.37
C ARG A 218 -16.63 -7.54 -2.71
N PRO A 219 -16.32 -6.51 -3.51
CA PRO A 219 -14.93 -6.14 -3.79
C PRO A 219 -14.13 -5.95 -2.50
N PHE A 220 -12.86 -6.35 -2.53
CA PHE A 220 -11.96 -6.16 -1.40
C PHE A 220 -10.60 -5.66 -1.87
N MET A 221 -9.90 -4.95 -1.00
CA MET A 221 -8.53 -4.51 -1.24
C MET A 221 -7.57 -5.61 -0.83
N PHE A 222 -6.71 -5.99 -1.77
CA PHE A 222 -5.52 -6.80 -1.50
C PHE A 222 -4.27 -5.98 -1.77
N PHE A 223 -3.33 -6.03 -0.86
CA PHE A 223 -2.03 -5.43 -1.13
C PHE A 223 -0.92 -6.17 -0.40
N THR A 224 0.24 -6.19 -1.04
CA THR A 224 1.48 -6.73 -0.49
C THR A 224 2.43 -5.60 -0.18
N LEU A 225 3.18 -5.74 0.91
CA LEU A 225 4.25 -4.83 1.29
C LEU A 225 5.47 -5.62 1.72
N MET A 226 6.61 -5.28 1.13
CA MET A 226 7.91 -5.81 1.51
C MET A 226 8.81 -4.65 1.92
N PRO A 227 9.05 -4.45 3.23
CA PRO A 227 9.99 -3.44 3.71
C PRO A 227 11.42 -3.82 3.32
N ASP A 228 12.26 -2.82 3.08
CA ASP A 228 13.67 -2.96 2.68
C ASP A 228 13.93 -3.74 1.38
N CYS A 229 12.91 -3.89 0.54
CA CYS A 229 13.04 -4.59 -0.72
C CYS A 229 13.61 -3.67 -1.81
N LYS A 230 14.90 -3.80 -2.09
CA LYS A 230 15.55 -3.06 -3.19
C LYS A 230 15.37 -3.75 -4.55
N VAL A 231 15.25 -5.06 -4.53
CA VAL A 231 15.04 -5.90 -5.72
C VAL A 231 14.15 -7.05 -5.31
N TYR A 232 13.03 -7.20 -5.99
CA TYR A 232 12.17 -8.37 -5.82
C TYR A 232 12.79 -9.56 -6.56
N SER A 233 13.18 -10.60 -5.84
CA SER A 233 13.58 -11.88 -6.40
C SER A 233 12.79 -13.00 -5.73
N LEU A 234 12.23 -13.89 -6.55
CA LEU A 234 11.65 -15.13 -6.06
C LEU A 234 12.75 -16.17 -5.95
N ASP A 235 12.97 -16.69 -4.76
CA ASP A 235 13.75 -17.90 -4.54
C ASP A 235 12.83 -19.10 -4.82
N LYS A 236 13.15 -19.86 -5.87
CA LYS A 236 12.40 -21.06 -6.28
C LYS A 236 12.91 -22.29 -5.55
#